data_9e6170b9f294e5999fadd12d0068ff7d
#
_entry.id   9e6170b9f294e5999fadd12d0068ff7d
#
_cell.length_a   1.000
_cell.length_b   1.000
_cell.length_c   1.000
_cell.angle_alpha   90.00
_cell.angle_beta   90.00
_cell.angle_gamma   90.00
#
_symmetry.space_group_name_H-M   'P 1'
#
loop_
_entity.id
_entity.type
_entity.pdbx_description
1 polymer ?
#
loop_
_entity_poly.entity_id
_entity_poly.type
_entity_poly.pdbx_seq_one_letter_code
_entity_poly.pdbx_strand_id
1 'polypeptide(L)'
;MRTRAAVAVAAGKPLEIMEVNLEGPRRGEVLVEIKATGLCHTDEFTRSGDDPEGIFPAILGHEGAGIVIEIGEGVTSLAVGDHVIPLYTPECRECEYCLHPKTNLCQSIRSTQGQGLLPDGTTRFSMLDGTPIHHYMGCSTFANHTVVPEIALAKVRKDAPFDKICYIGCGVTTGIGAVINTAKVEIGSRAVVFGLGGIGLNVIQGLRLAGANQIVGVDLNPGRIEMATRFGMTDFVNPSEVSGDLVAHLVALTKGGADYTFDATGNVKVMRTALECAHKGWGESIIIGVAPAGAEISTRPFQLVTGRSWRGTAFGGARGRTDVPKIVDWYMDGKIEIDPMITHVLKLEDINHGFDLMHEGKSIRAVVVF
;
A
#
# COMPACT_ATOMS: atom_id res chain seq x y z
N MET A 1 -25.93 -9.36 -10.93
CA MET A 1 -25.28 -9.49 -12.25
C MET A 1 -24.23 -10.59 -12.22
N ARG A 2 -23.69 -11.02 -13.36
CA ARG A 2 -22.48 -11.85 -13.42
C ARG A 2 -21.28 -10.98 -13.71
N THR A 3 -20.14 -11.34 -13.11
CA THR A 3 -18.86 -10.66 -13.32
C THR A 3 -17.72 -11.68 -13.37
N ARG A 4 -16.64 -11.36 -14.09
CA ARG A 4 -15.43 -12.20 -14.11
C ARG A 4 -14.50 -11.77 -12.99
N ALA A 5 -13.90 -12.74 -12.33
CA ALA A 5 -12.98 -12.51 -11.22
C ALA A 5 -11.86 -13.57 -11.20
N ALA A 6 -10.73 -13.19 -10.58
CA ALA A 6 -9.69 -14.10 -10.16
C ALA A 6 -9.94 -14.47 -8.69
N VAL A 7 -10.38 -15.70 -8.46
CA VAL A 7 -10.78 -16.19 -7.14
C VAL A 7 -9.65 -17.00 -6.51
N ALA A 8 -9.26 -16.63 -5.31
CA ALA A 8 -8.43 -17.45 -4.43
C ALA A 8 -9.31 -18.50 -3.76
N VAL A 9 -9.35 -19.71 -4.30
CA VAL A 9 -10.22 -20.79 -3.80
C VAL A 9 -9.69 -21.41 -2.51
N ALA A 10 -8.37 -21.43 -2.32
CA ALA A 10 -7.69 -21.93 -1.13
C ALA A 10 -6.28 -21.37 -1.03
N ALA A 11 -5.73 -21.35 0.17
CA ALA A 11 -4.34 -20.96 0.42
C ALA A 11 -3.34 -21.78 -0.39
N GLY A 12 -2.29 -21.14 -0.91
CA GLY A 12 -1.21 -21.74 -1.66
C GLY A 12 -1.59 -22.26 -3.06
N LYS A 13 -2.79 -21.89 -3.56
CA LYS A 13 -3.24 -22.26 -4.90
C LYS A 13 -3.15 -21.07 -5.85
N PRO A 14 -2.96 -21.33 -7.17
CA PRO A 14 -3.16 -20.30 -8.18
C PRO A 14 -4.56 -19.71 -8.11
N LEU A 15 -4.71 -18.44 -8.50
CA LEU A 15 -6.02 -17.83 -8.66
C LEU A 15 -6.76 -18.47 -9.84
N GLU A 16 -8.05 -18.76 -9.65
CA GLU A 16 -8.90 -19.32 -10.70
C GLU A 16 -9.73 -18.21 -11.35
N ILE A 17 -9.63 -18.08 -12.67
CA ILE A 17 -10.42 -17.11 -13.43
C ILE A 17 -11.79 -17.71 -13.73
N MET A 18 -12.84 -17.11 -13.18
CA MET A 18 -14.20 -17.62 -13.36
C MET A 18 -15.27 -16.51 -13.41
N GLU A 19 -16.46 -16.87 -13.87
CA GLU A 19 -17.66 -16.07 -13.66
C GLU A 19 -18.20 -16.32 -12.26
N VAL A 20 -18.59 -15.24 -11.59
CA VAL A 20 -19.21 -15.25 -10.26
C VAL A 20 -20.46 -14.39 -10.26
N ASN A 21 -21.40 -14.66 -9.36
CA ASN A 21 -22.53 -13.77 -9.12
C ASN A 21 -22.05 -12.58 -8.28
N LEU A 22 -22.54 -11.39 -8.61
CA LEU A 22 -22.38 -10.18 -7.84
C LEU A 22 -23.75 -9.54 -7.61
N GLU A 23 -24.14 -9.40 -6.34
CA GLU A 23 -25.35 -8.66 -5.96
C GLU A 23 -25.15 -7.15 -6.18
N GLY A 24 -26.26 -6.41 -6.34
CA GLY A 24 -26.23 -4.95 -6.40
C GLY A 24 -25.85 -4.31 -5.04
N PRO A 25 -25.53 -3.01 -5.06
CA PRO A 25 -25.15 -2.30 -3.84
C PRO A 25 -26.37 -2.09 -2.93
N ARG A 26 -26.19 -2.37 -1.65
CA ARG A 26 -27.19 -2.10 -0.60
C ARG A 26 -26.97 -0.69 -0.03
N ARG A 27 -27.68 -0.39 1.07
CA ARG A 27 -27.59 0.92 1.72
C ARG A 27 -26.15 1.27 2.11
N GLY A 28 -25.67 2.44 1.65
CA GLY A 28 -24.31 2.94 1.89
C GLY A 28 -23.21 2.25 1.08
N GLU A 29 -23.59 1.45 0.07
CA GLU A 29 -22.67 0.73 -0.81
C GLU A 29 -22.70 1.28 -2.23
N VAL A 30 -21.65 1.02 -2.97
CA VAL A 30 -21.44 1.50 -4.34
C VAL A 30 -20.92 0.35 -5.20
N LEU A 31 -21.54 0.14 -6.36
CA LEU A 31 -21.03 -0.78 -7.37
C LEU A 31 -20.05 -0.05 -8.28
N VAL A 32 -18.84 -0.59 -8.35
CA VAL A 32 -17.72 -0.03 -9.12
C VAL A 32 -17.34 -0.99 -10.24
N GLU A 33 -17.25 -0.48 -11.46
CA GLU A 33 -16.59 -1.14 -12.58
C GLU A 33 -15.09 -0.86 -12.48
N ILE A 34 -14.29 -1.89 -12.19
CA ILE A 34 -12.84 -1.78 -12.09
C ILE A 34 -12.24 -1.69 -13.49
N LYS A 35 -11.40 -0.69 -13.72
CA LYS A 35 -10.69 -0.47 -14.99
C LYS A 35 -9.24 -0.93 -14.95
N ALA A 36 -8.63 -0.88 -13.77
CA ALA A 36 -7.28 -1.40 -13.55
C ALA A 36 -7.08 -1.76 -12.08
N THR A 37 -6.19 -2.72 -11.83
CA THR A 37 -5.78 -3.11 -10.48
C THR A 37 -4.32 -3.53 -10.44
N GLY A 38 -3.58 -3.06 -9.44
CA GLY A 38 -2.20 -3.46 -9.18
C GLY A 38 -2.12 -4.79 -8.43
N LEU A 39 -0.99 -5.49 -8.57
CA LEU A 39 -0.63 -6.67 -7.78
C LEU A 39 0.34 -6.27 -6.67
N CYS A 40 0.02 -6.61 -5.42
CA CYS A 40 0.78 -6.27 -4.24
C CYS A 40 1.33 -7.51 -3.53
N HIS A 41 2.47 -7.36 -2.83
CA HIS A 41 2.99 -8.40 -1.94
C HIS A 41 2.02 -8.77 -0.82
N THR A 42 1.12 -7.86 -0.44
CA THR A 42 0.06 -8.14 0.55
C THR A 42 -0.97 -9.14 0.01
N ASP A 43 -1.31 -9.06 -1.28
CA ASP A 43 -2.17 -10.05 -1.93
C ASP A 43 -1.47 -11.43 -1.97
N GLU A 44 -0.17 -11.44 -2.26
CA GLU A 44 0.63 -12.65 -2.26
C GLU A 44 0.77 -13.27 -0.87
N PHE A 45 0.97 -12.46 0.17
CA PHE A 45 1.04 -12.90 1.54
C PHE A 45 -0.23 -13.67 1.97
N THR A 46 -1.40 -13.17 1.56
CA THR A 46 -2.66 -13.88 1.79
C THR A 46 -2.80 -15.09 0.87
N ARG A 47 -2.51 -14.95 -0.44
CA ARG A 47 -2.62 -16.04 -1.42
C ARG A 47 -1.74 -17.24 -1.07
N SER A 48 -0.51 -17.00 -0.61
CA SER A 48 0.43 -18.07 -0.19
C SER A 48 -0.07 -18.87 1.03
N GLY A 49 -0.90 -18.25 1.87
CA GLY A 49 -1.34 -18.83 3.16
C GLY A 49 -0.46 -18.42 4.34
N ASP A 50 0.49 -17.51 4.14
CA ASP A 50 1.33 -16.96 5.21
C ASP A 50 0.56 -15.97 6.09
N ASP A 51 -0.59 -15.46 5.61
CA ASP A 51 -1.50 -14.60 6.33
C ASP A 51 -2.42 -15.42 7.24
N PRO A 52 -2.26 -15.35 8.58
CA PRO A 52 -3.10 -16.09 9.50
C PRO A 52 -4.56 -15.60 9.54
N GLU A 53 -4.84 -14.42 9.01
CA GLU A 53 -6.19 -13.86 8.88
C GLU A 53 -6.79 -14.11 7.49
N GLY A 54 -6.09 -14.82 6.60
CA GLY A 54 -6.56 -15.14 5.25
C GLY A 54 -7.82 -15.99 5.26
N ILE A 55 -8.85 -15.56 4.53
CA ILE A 55 -10.14 -16.24 4.43
C ILE A 55 -10.37 -16.68 2.98
N PHE A 56 -10.84 -17.90 2.77
CA PHE A 56 -11.07 -18.50 1.44
C PHE A 56 -12.44 -19.19 1.38
N PRO A 57 -13.10 -19.22 0.20
CA PRO A 57 -12.70 -18.55 -1.05
C PRO A 57 -12.85 -17.04 -0.96
N ALA A 58 -11.98 -16.28 -1.62
CA ALA A 58 -12.01 -14.84 -1.64
C ALA A 58 -11.62 -14.27 -3.01
N ILE A 59 -12.09 -13.06 -3.32
CA ILE A 59 -11.56 -12.26 -4.42
C ILE A 59 -10.58 -11.26 -3.81
N LEU A 60 -9.29 -11.44 -4.12
CA LEU A 60 -8.21 -10.57 -3.62
C LEU A 60 -8.17 -9.24 -4.38
N GLY A 61 -7.07 -8.50 -4.21
CA GLY A 61 -6.84 -7.20 -4.84
C GLY A 61 -7.38 -6.02 -4.02
N HIS A 62 -6.50 -5.04 -3.81
CA HIS A 62 -6.82 -3.83 -3.03
C HIS A 62 -6.23 -2.56 -3.66
N GLU A 63 -5.58 -2.66 -4.81
CA GLU A 63 -4.99 -1.55 -5.56
C GLU A 63 -5.80 -1.24 -6.82
N GLY A 64 -7.10 -0.95 -6.67
CA GLY A 64 -8.00 -0.74 -7.80
C GLY A 64 -8.20 0.73 -8.18
N ALA A 65 -8.66 0.95 -9.41
CA ALA A 65 -9.25 2.20 -9.86
C ALA A 65 -10.38 1.90 -10.85
N GLY A 66 -11.48 2.66 -10.76
CA GLY A 66 -12.66 2.34 -11.56
C GLY A 66 -13.69 3.46 -11.59
N ILE A 67 -14.87 3.10 -12.10
CA ILE A 67 -15.99 4.03 -12.31
C ILE A 67 -17.20 3.53 -11.52
N VAL A 68 -17.84 4.44 -10.81
CA VAL A 68 -19.13 4.17 -10.14
C VAL A 68 -20.21 3.93 -11.20
N ILE A 69 -20.85 2.77 -11.18
CA ILE A 69 -21.93 2.42 -12.13
C ILE A 69 -23.31 2.28 -11.48
N GLU A 70 -23.35 2.07 -10.14
CA GLU A 70 -24.61 2.07 -9.38
C GLU A 70 -24.32 2.49 -7.93
N ILE A 71 -25.27 3.17 -7.29
CA ILE A 71 -25.20 3.59 -5.89
C ILE A 71 -26.39 3.04 -5.11
N GLY A 72 -26.12 2.55 -3.90
CA GLY A 72 -27.14 2.11 -2.97
C GLY A 72 -27.84 3.28 -2.26
N GLU A 73 -28.93 2.97 -1.57
CA GLU A 73 -29.65 3.94 -0.76
C GLU A 73 -28.72 4.61 0.28
N GLY A 74 -28.86 5.92 0.49
CA GLY A 74 -28.11 6.67 1.49
C GLY A 74 -26.70 7.08 1.09
N VAL A 75 -26.22 6.71 -0.09
CA VAL A 75 -24.96 7.23 -0.66
C VAL A 75 -25.14 8.69 -1.04
N THR A 76 -24.27 9.57 -0.56
CA THR A 76 -24.40 11.01 -0.73
C THR A 76 -23.18 11.71 -1.30
N SER A 77 -21.99 11.12 -1.16
CA SER A 77 -20.72 11.73 -1.61
C SER A 77 -20.26 11.28 -2.99
N LEU A 78 -20.93 10.30 -3.58
CA LEU A 78 -20.62 9.71 -4.88
C LEU A 78 -21.84 9.68 -5.80
N ALA A 79 -21.59 9.74 -7.10
CA ALA A 79 -22.61 9.63 -8.15
C ALA A 79 -22.13 8.67 -9.24
N VAL A 80 -23.08 8.11 -10.00
CA VAL A 80 -22.79 7.31 -11.20
C VAL A 80 -21.91 8.12 -12.16
N GLY A 81 -20.84 7.50 -12.67
CA GLY A 81 -19.86 8.11 -13.54
C GLY A 81 -18.72 8.83 -12.80
N ASP A 82 -18.67 8.81 -11.47
CA ASP A 82 -17.51 9.26 -10.71
C ASP A 82 -16.36 8.26 -10.84
N HIS A 83 -15.13 8.76 -10.99
CA HIS A 83 -13.91 7.95 -10.94
C HIS A 83 -13.47 7.80 -9.48
N VAL A 84 -13.14 6.58 -9.09
CA VAL A 84 -12.85 6.23 -7.70
C VAL A 84 -11.68 5.28 -7.55
N ILE A 85 -11.04 5.35 -6.39
CA ILE A 85 -10.03 4.40 -5.92
C ILE A 85 -10.58 3.73 -4.65
N PRO A 86 -10.76 2.39 -4.62
CA PRO A 86 -11.07 1.65 -3.41
C PRO A 86 -9.98 1.76 -2.35
N LEU A 87 -10.38 1.81 -1.08
CA LEU A 87 -9.52 2.04 0.07
C LEU A 87 -9.65 0.91 1.08
N TYR A 88 -8.59 0.16 1.30
CA TYR A 88 -8.55 -0.84 2.37
C TYR A 88 -8.50 -0.22 3.78
N THR A 89 -8.15 1.07 3.87
CA THR A 89 -8.28 1.87 5.08
C THR A 89 -9.40 2.90 4.84
N PRO A 90 -10.63 2.65 5.30
CA PRO A 90 -11.77 3.54 5.08
C PRO A 90 -11.64 4.85 5.85
N GLU A 91 -12.47 5.84 5.50
CA GLU A 91 -12.56 7.12 6.20
C GLU A 91 -14.05 7.54 6.32
N CYS A 92 -14.69 7.24 7.46
CA CYS A 92 -16.10 7.60 7.66
C CYS A 92 -16.29 9.07 8.03
N ARG A 93 -15.26 9.74 8.58
CA ARG A 93 -15.26 11.14 9.04
C ARG A 93 -16.12 11.42 10.29
N GLU A 94 -16.60 10.38 10.96
CA GLU A 94 -17.54 10.49 12.11
C GLU A 94 -17.01 9.78 13.36
N CYS A 95 -16.29 8.66 13.22
CA CYS A 95 -15.79 7.92 14.37
C CYS A 95 -14.63 8.67 15.07
N GLU A 96 -14.40 8.33 16.33
CA GLU A 96 -13.31 8.88 17.13
C GLU A 96 -11.96 8.86 16.39
N TYR A 97 -11.64 7.77 15.72
CA TYR A 97 -10.39 7.61 14.98
C TYR A 97 -10.27 8.57 13.78
N CYS A 98 -11.37 8.80 13.05
CA CYS A 98 -11.37 9.76 11.94
C CYS A 98 -11.29 11.21 12.43
N LEU A 99 -11.88 11.52 13.59
CA LEU A 99 -11.88 12.87 14.16
C LEU A 99 -10.60 13.18 14.94
N HIS A 100 -9.85 12.14 15.38
CA HIS A 100 -8.64 12.32 16.15
C HIS A 100 -7.44 12.60 15.23
N PRO A 101 -6.60 13.64 15.48
CA PRO A 101 -5.51 14.02 14.58
C PRO A 101 -4.33 13.05 14.54
N LYS A 102 -4.22 12.10 15.49
CA LYS A 102 -3.07 11.20 15.63
C LYS A 102 -3.19 9.89 14.87
N THR A 103 -4.34 9.57 14.27
CA THR A 103 -4.57 8.29 13.61
C THR A 103 -5.40 8.45 12.33
N ASN A 104 -5.21 7.53 11.40
CA ASN A 104 -5.98 7.37 10.18
C ASN A 104 -6.81 6.07 10.16
N LEU A 105 -6.77 5.28 11.25
CA LEU A 105 -7.29 3.91 11.31
C LEU A 105 -8.78 3.89 11.68
N CYS A 106 -9.64 4.31 10.76
CA CYS A 106 -11.10 4.26 10.90
C CYS A 106 -11.58 2.87 11.33
N GLN A 107 -12.46 2.81 12.32
CA GLN A 107 -12.97 1.55 12.87
C GLN A 107 -14.42 1.25 12.46
N SER A 108 -15.09 2.12 11.70
CA SER A 108 -16.53 2.00 11.41
C SER A 108 -16.98 0.68 10.79
N ILE A 109 -16.13 0.07 9.95
CA ILE A 109 -16.43 -1.21 9.28
C ILE A 109 -15.36 -2.28 9.55
N ARG A 110 -14.40 -2.01 10.45
CA ARG A 110 -13.23 -2.88 10.64
C ARG A 110 -13.61 -4.29 11.10
N SER A 111 -14.64 -4.43 11.93
CA SER A 111 -15.08 -5.72 12.45
C SER A 111 -15.61 -6.67 11.38
N THR A 112 -16.34 -6.16 10.38
CA THR A 112 -16.84 -6.97 9.26
C THR A 112 -15.81 -7.10 8.13
N GLN A 113 -15.07 -6.01 7.85
CA GLN A 113 -14.01 -6.00 6.84
C GLN A 113 -12.94 -7.07 7.11
N GLY A 114 -12.51 -7.25 8.36
CA GLY A 114 -11.55 -8.28 8.75
C GLY A 114 -12.09 -9.72 8.64
N GLN A 115 -13.40 -9.89 8.49
CA GLN A 115 -14.06 -11.17 8.25
C GLN A 115 -14.38 -11.40 6.76
N GLY A 116 -13.92 -10.53 5.87
CA GLY A 116 -14.23 -10.59 4.45
C GLY A 116 -15.68 -10.29 4.12
N LEU A 117 -16.36 -9.49 4.96
CA LEU A 117 -17.77 -9.15 4.84
C LEU A 117 -17.96 -7.64 4.68
N LEU A 118 -19.08 -7.25 4.11
CA LEU A 118 -19.55 -5.87 4.05
C LEU A 118 -20.19 -5.45 5.40
N PRO A 119 -20.51 -4.17 5.60
CA PRO A 119 -20.97 -3.66 6.91
C PRO A 119 -22.20 -4.36 7.48
N ASP A 120 -23.05 -4.93 6.66
CA ASP A 120 -24.24 -5.70 7.05
C ASP A 120 -23.96 -7.14 7.47
N GLY A 121 -22.69 -7.55 7.50
CA GLY A 121 -22.26 -8.91 7.88
C GLY A 121 -22.46 -9.96 6.79
N THR A 122 -22.66 -9.56 5.53
CA THR A 122 -22.82 -10.47 4.37
C THR A 122 -21.82 -10.15 3.27
N THR A 123 -21.66 -11.03 2.30
CA THR A 123 -20.90 -10.80 1.06
C THR A 123 -21.85 -10.43 -0.08
N ARG A 124 -21.31 -9.80 -1.15
CA ARG A 124 -22.03 -9.58 -2.40
C ARG A 124 -21.61 -10.57 -3.49
N PHE A 125 -20.53 -11.30 -3.27
CA PHE A 125 -20.04 -12.29 -4.19
C PHE A 125 -20.49 -13.71 -3.82
N SER A 126 -20.83 -14.51 -4.83
CA SER A 126 -21.00 -15.95 -4.69
C SER A 126 -20.59 -16.70 -5.95
N MET A 127 -20.22 -17.95 -5.80
CA MET A 127 -20.09 -18.91 -6.93
C MET A 127 -21.43 -19.05 -7.65
N LEU A 128 -21.42 -19.64 -8.84
CA LEU A 128 -22.67 -19.86 -9.62
C LEU A 128 -23.63 -20.85 -8.93
N ASP A 129 -23.12 -21.70 -8.05
CA ASP A 129 -23.90 -22.63 -7.22
C ASP A 129 -24.44 -22.00 -5.92
N GLY A 130 -24.11 -20.71 -5.68
CA GLY A 130 -24.53 -19.96 -4.50
C GLY A 130 -23.53 -20.00 -3.31
N THR A 131 -22.41 -20.69 -3.43
CA THR A 131 -21.38 -20.69 -2.39
C THR A 131 -20.84 -19.26 -2.19
N PRO A 132 -20.85 -18.71 -0.96
CA PRO A 132 -20.35 -17.35 -0.69
C PRO A 132 -18.85 -17.22 -0.99
N ILE A 133 -18.46 -16.08 -1.54
CA ILE A 133 -17.06 -15.67 -1.74
C ILE A 133 -16.80 -14.43 -0.89
N HIS A 134 -15.73 -14.45 -0.11
CA HIS A 134 -15.37 -13.34 0.78
C HIS A 134 -14.80 -12.15 0.02
N HIS A 135 -15.06 -10.96 0.55
CA HIS A 135 -14.35 -9.75 0.14
C HIS A 135 -12.95 -9.73 0.75
N TYR A 136 -12.00 -9.16 0.01
CA TYR A 136 -10.65 -8.94 0.52
C TYR A 136 -10.43 -7.47 0.83
N MET A 137 -10.10 -7.19 2.08
CA MET A 137 -9.85 -5.82 2.58
C MET A 137 -10.99 -4.82 2.27
N GLY A 138 -12.21 -5.31 2.02
CA GLY A 138 -13.35 -4.48 1.59
C GLY A 138 -13.22 -3.91 0.17
N CYS A 139 -12.25 -4.36 -0.63
CA CYS A 139 -11.95 -3.85 -1.98
C CYS A 139 -12.25 -4.86 -3.09
N SER A 140 -11.65 -6.06 -3.02
CA SER A 140 -11.83 -7.16 -4.01
C SER A 140 -11.67 -6.73 -5.46
N THR A 141 -10.53 -6.12 -5.79
CA THR A 141 -10.34 -5.50 -7.11
C THR A 141 -9.84 -6.44 -8.20
N PHE A 142 -9.59 -7.73 -7.88
CA PHE A 142 -9.29 -8.73 -8.91
C PHE A 142 -10.56 -9.26 -9.60
N ALA A 143 -11.48 -8.37 -9.86
CA ALA A 143 -12.74 -8.60 -10.57
C ALA A 143 -13.09 -7.41 -11.45
N ASN A 144 -13.84 -7.67 -12.57
CA ASN A 144 -14.32 -6.58 -13.41
C ASN A 144 -15.25 -5.61 -12.66
N HIS A 145 -15.96 -6.09 -11.63
CA HIS A 145 -16.86 -5.29 -10.82
C HIS A 145 -16.74 -5.69 -9.35
N THR A 146 -16.90 -4.72 -8.46
CA THR A 146 -16.96 -4.95 -7.01
C THR A 146 -17.94 -4.01 -6.34
N VAL A 147 -18.48 -4.41 -5.20
CA VAL A 147 -19.30 -3.55 -4.34
C VAL A 147 -18.46 -3.14 -3.14
N VAL A 148 -18.38 -1.84 -2.89
CA VAL A 148 -17.54 -1.23 -1.86
C VAL A 148 -18.37 -0.26 -1.02
N PRO A 149 -18.21 -0.21 0.31
CA PRO A 149 -18.84 0.83 1.12
C PRO A 149 -18.40 2.24 0.68
N GLU A 150 -19.32 3.20 0.64
CA GLU A 150 -19.04 4.59 0.26
C GLU A 150 -17.84 5.18 1.01
N ILE A 151 -17.72 4.87 2.31
CA ILE A 151 -16.63 5.37 3.16
C ILE A 151 -15.25 4.79 2.82
N ALA A 152 -15.21 3.76 1.99
CA ALA A 152 -14.01 3.10 1.48
C ALA A 152 -13.74 3.42 0.00
N LEU A 153 -14.24 4.54 -0.50
CA LEU A 153 -14.02 5.02 -1.88
C LEU A 153 -13.50 6.46 -1.88
N ALA A 154 -12.37 6.68 -2.49
CA ALA A 154 -11.84 8.01 -2.77
C ALA A 154 -12.26 8.46 -4.17
N LYS A 155 -13.02 9.55 -4.26
CA LYS A 155 -13.37 10.19 -5.53
C LYS A 155 -12.16 10.95 -6.08
N VAL A 156 -11.82 10.71 -7.33
CA VAL A 156 -10.66 11.30 -8.02
C VAL A 156 -11.07 12.01 -9.30
N ARG A 157 -10.17 12.81 -9.85
CA ARG A 157 -10.40 13.51 -11.12
C ARG A 157 -10.55 12.53 -12.28
N LYS A 158 -11.42 12.88 -13.25
CA LYS A 158 -11.81 11.98 -14.35
C LYS A 158 -10.78 11.82 -15.46
N ASP A 159 -9.81 12.71 -15.56
CA ASP A 159 -8.77 12.69 -16.58
C ASP A 159 -7.53 11.87 -16.17
N ALA A 160 -7.49 11.34 -14.94
CA ALA A 160 -6.39 10.53 -14.47
C ALA A 160 -6.47 9.09 -15.05
N PRO A 161 -5.35 8.52 -15.59
CA PRO A 161 -5.33 7.19 -16.20
C PRO A 161 -5.43 6.09 -15.14
N PHE A 162 -6.40 5.20 -15.29
CA PHE A 162 -6.70 4.16 -14.30
C PHE A 162 -5.54 3.21 -14.04
N ASP A 163 -4.81 2.82 -15.07
CA ASP A 163 -3.66 1.91 -15.01
C ASP A 163 -2.45 2.50 -14.25
N LYS A 164 -2.47 3.79 -13.98
CA LYS A 164 -1.46 4.47 -13.16
C LYS A 164 -1.97 4.73 -11.75
N ILE A 165 -3.18 5.31 -11.65
CA ILE A 165 -3.70 5.75 -10.35
C ILE A 165 -4.20 4.60 -9.46
N CYS A 166 -4.44 3.39 -10.01
CA CYS A 166 -4.79 2.23 -9.20
C CYS A 166 -3.72 1.94 -8.13
N TYR A 167 -2.45 2.16 -8.44
CA TYR A 167 -1.34 1.98 -7.50
C TYR A 167 -1.32 3.02 -6.36
N ILE A 168 -1.99 4.16 -6.54
CA ILE A 168 -2.08 5.20 -5.50
C ILE A 168 -2.87 4.69 -4.29
N GLY A 169 -3.84 3.78 -4.49
CA GLY A 169 -4.65 3.19 -3.42
C GLY A 169 -3.88 2.41 -2.35
N CYS A 170 -2.60 2.09 -2.57
CA CYS A 170 -1.75 1.38 -1.62
C CYS A 170 -0.32 1.92 -1.58
N GLY A 171 0.55 1.42 -2.46
CA GLY A 171 1.99 1.61 -2.34
C GLY A 171 2.45 3.06 -2.44
N VAL A 172 1.85 3.86 -3.33
CA VAL A 172 2.20 5.29 -3.49
C VAL A 172 1.83 6.07 -2.24
N THR A 173 0.58 5.94 -1.79
CA THR A 173 0.07 6.63 -0.59
C THR A 173 0.83 6.19 0.66
N THR A 174 1.15 4.89 0.78
CA THR A 174 1.90 4.36 1.92
C THR A 174 3.30 4.97 1.99
N GLY A 175 4.04 4.99 0.88
CA GLY A 175 5.40 5.50 0.86
C GLY A 175 5.48 7.02 1.07
N ILE A 176 4.73 7.78 0.29
CA ILE A 176 4.70 9.26 0.40
C ILE A 176 4.13 9.69 1.75
N GLY A 177 3.04 9.06 2.18
CA GLY A 177 2.39 9.37 3.45
C GLY A 177 3.26 9.06 4.67
N ALA A 178 4.09 8.00 4.63
CA ALA A 178 5.05 7.72 5.69
C ALA A 178 5.97 8.91 5.95
N VAL A 179 6.37 9.62 4.90
CA VAL A 179 7.21 10.83 4.98
C VAL A 179 6.41 12.04 5.44
N ILE A 180 5.29 12.33 4.77
CA ILE A 180 4.58 13.61 4.93
C ILE A 180 3.63 13.59 6.13
N ASN A 181 2.89 12.51 6.35
CA ASN A 181 1.86 12.44 7.38
C ASN A 181 2.40 11.85 8.68
N THR A 182 3.22 10.77 8.58
CA THR A 182 3.69 10.04 9.76
C THR A 182 4.96 10.68 10.33
N ALA A 183 6.06 10.69 9.59
CA ALA A 183 7.34 11.25 10.02
C ALA A 183 7.32 12.78 10.04
N LYS A 184 6.54 13.41 9.15
CA LYS A 184 6.51 14.87 8.96
C LYS A 184 7.91 15.43 8.76
N VAL A 185 8.62 14.84 7.81
CA VAL A 185 10.01 15.12 7.52
C VAL A 185 10.25 16.61 7.30
N GLU A 186 11.24 17.15 8.00
CA GLU A 186 11.61 18.56 7.93
C GLU A 186 12.55 18.83 6.73
N ILE A 187 12.47 20.05 6.19
CA ILE A 187 13.35 20.50 5.11
C ILE A 187 14.81 20.45 5.59
N GLY A 188 15.70 19.95 4.72
CA GLY A 188 17.13 19.85 5.01
C GLY A 188 17.55 18.59 5.75
N SER A 189 16.60 17.70 6.10
CA SER A 189 16.85 16.44 6.81
C SER A 189 17.73 15.47 6.03
N ARG A 190 18.35 14.56 6.75
CA ARG A 190 19.05 13.36 6.23
C ARG A 190 18.21 12.15 6.50
N ALA A 191 17.93 11.37 5.47
CA ALA A 191 17.10 10.19 5.58
C ALA A 191 17.77 8.93 5.01
N VAL A 192 17.45 7.76 5.58
CA VAL A 192 17.87 6.45 5.06
C VAL A 192 16.63 5.61 4.78
N VAL A 193 16.55 5.05 3.58
CA VAL A 193 15.44 4.20 3.13
C VAL A 193 15.95 2.78 2.87
N PHE A 194 15.44 1.81 3.61
CA PHE A 194 15.79 0.41 3.47
C PHE A 194 14.74 -0.31 2.60
N GLY A 195 15.22 -0.91 1.51
CA GLY A 195 14.38 -1.54 0.48
C GLY A 195 13.89 -0.54 -0.56
N LEU A 196 14.38 -0.68 -1.80
CA LEU A 196 14.05 0.17 -2.96
C LEU A 196 13.04 -0.52 -3.89
N GLY A 197 12.08 -1.22 -3.30
CA GLY A 197 10.89 -1.71 -3.99
C GLY A 197 9.84 -0.61 -4.17
N GLY A 198 8.63 -1.00 -4.56
CA GLY A 198 7.54 -0.06 -4.83
C GLY A 198 7.25 0.94 -3.71
N ILE A 199 7.29 0.51 -2.44
CA ILE A 199 7.08 1.40 -1.29
C ILE A 199 8.30 2.31 -1.06
N GLY A 200 9.52 1.75 -1.01
CA GLY A 200 10.73 2.54 -0.76
C GLY A 200 11.00 3.61 -1.81
N LEU A 201 10.71 3.31 -3.09
CA LEU A 201 10.79 4.30 -4.18
C LEU A 201 9.81 5.47 -3.94
N ASN A 202 8.62 5.20 -3.42
CA ASN A 202 7.67 6.26 -3.07
C ASN A 202 8.05 7.01 -1.79
N VAL A 203 8.73 6.37 -0.83
CA VAL A 203 9.37 7.07 0.30
C VAL A 203 10.41 8.06 -0.22
N ILE A 204 11.26 7.66 -1.18
CA ILE A 204 12.25 8.57 -1.80
C ILE A 204 11.56 9.77 -2.46
N GLN A 205 10.49 9.57 -3.23
CA GLN A 205 9.71 10.67 -3.82
C GLN A 205 9.13 11.59 -2.74
N GLY A 206 8.58 11.01 -1.66
CA GLY A 206 8.08 11.76 -0.51
C GLY A 206 9.17 12.61 0.14
N LEU A 207 10.36 12.06 0.33
CA LEU A 207 11.53 12.76 0.89
C LEU A 207 11.98 13.93 -0.01
N ARG A 208 12.01 13.71 -1.33
CA ARG A 208 12.26 14.79 -2.30
C ARG A 208 11.23 15.92 -2.17
N LEU A 209 9.93 15.57 -2.10
CA LEU A 209 8.85 16.55 -1.92
C LEU A 209 8.95 17.31 -0.59
N ALA A 210 9.36 16.64 0.48
CA ALA A 210 9.56 17.24 1.79
C ALA A 210 10.83 18.12 1.87
N GLY A 211 11.69 18.09 0.83
CA GLY A 211 12.92 18.88 0.79
C GLY A 211 14.06 18.30 1.66
N ALA A 212 14.12 16.97 1.80
CA ALA A 212 15.26 16.31 2.43
C ALA A 212 16.56 16.60 1.66
N ASN A 213 17.63 16.85 2.40
CA ASN A 213 18.92 17.25 1.81
C ASN A 213 19.78 16.05 1.40
N GLN A 214 19.69 14.95 2.15
CA GLN A 214 20.36 13.70 1.84
C GLN A 214 19.36 12.54 1.92
N ILE A 215 19.32 11.73 0.88
CA ILE A 215 18.44 10.58 0.77
C ILE A 215 19.28 9.35 0.42
N VAL A 216 19.60 8.54 1.43
CA VAL A 216 20.38 7.31 1.27
C VAL A 216 19.44 6.14 1.01
N GLY A 217 19.59 5.49 -0.13
CA GLY A 217 18.90 4.24 -0.45
C GLY A 217 19.75 3.03 -0.09
N VAL A 218 19.19 2.05 0.60
CA VAL A 218 19.85 0.80 0.99
C VAL A 218 19.12 -0.37 0.37
N ASP A 219 19.78 -1.10 -0.55
CA ASP A 219 19.20 -2.27 -1.20
C ASP A 219 20.30 -3.25 -1.64
N LEU A 220 19.96 -4.54 -1.72
CA LEU A 220 20.84 -5.58 -2.23
C LEU A 220 20.91 -5.61 -3.77
N ASN A 221 19.89 -5.05 -4.44
CA ASN A 221 19.78 -5.06 -5.89
C ASN A 221 20.25 -3.74 -6.52
N PRO A 222 21.45 -3.70 -7.15
CA PRO A 222 21.96 -2.48 -7.79
C PRO A 222 21.10 -2.03 -8.99
N GLY A 223 20.25 -2.89 -9.54
CA GLY A 223 19.31 -2.52 -10.61
C GLY A 223 18.24 -1.51 -10.18
N ARG A 224 18.14 -1.20 -8.87
CA ARG A 224 17.24 -0.16 -8.35
C ARG A 224 17.83 1.25 -8.39
N ILE A 225 19.14 1.40 -8.59
CA ILE A 225 19.88 2.67 -8.49
C ILE A 225 19.30 3.73 -9.44
N GLU A 226 19.15 3.37 -10.71
CA GLU A 226 18.72 4.32 -11.75
C GLU A 226 17.37 4.96 -11.39
N MET A 227 16.37 4.15 -11.06
CA MET A 227 15.04 4.64 -10.73
C MET A 227 15.03 5.41 -9.41
N ALA A 228 15.73 4.92 -8.38
CA ALA A 228 15.83 5.59 -7.10
C ALA A 228 16.51 6.97 -7.24
N THR A 229 17.57 7.07 -8.05
CA THR A 229 18.23 8.35 -8.36
C THR A 229 17.31 9.30 -9.10
N ARG A 230 16.57 8.82 -10.09
CA ARG A 230 15.53 9.60 -10.80
C ARG A 230 14.51 10.18 -9.83
N PHE A 231 14.13 9.43 -8.79
CA PHE A 231 13.14 9.83 -7.80
C PHE A 231 13.70 10.75 -6.69
N GLY A 232 15.03 10.90 -6.61
CA GLY A 232 15.68 11.84 -5.71
C GLY A 232 16.68 11.25 -4.72
N MET A 233 17.01 9.95 -4.82
CA MET A 233 18.10 9.35 -4.02
C MET A 233 19.44 10.05 -4.31
N THR A 234 20.18 10.40 -3.26
CA THR A 234 21.50 11.04 -3.38
C THR A 234 22.64 10.06 -3.25
N ASP A 235 22.49 9.02 -2.41
CA ASP A 235 23.52 8.04 -2.12
C ASP A 235 22.91 6.63 -2.14
N PHE A 236 23.67 5.66 -2.62
CA PHE A 236 23.26 4.24 -2.61
C PHE A 236 24.23 3.42 -1.76
N VAL A 237 23.70 2.52 -0.95
CA VAL A 237 24.49 1.57 -0.16
C VAL A 237 23.98 0.15 -0.42
N ASN A 238 24.86 -0.73 -0.93
CA ASN A 238 24.63 -2.16 -0.95
C ASN A 238 25.17 -2.77 0.35
N PRO A 239 24.33 -3.32 1.23
CA PRO A 239 24.77 -3.90 2.50
C PRO A 239 25.81 -5.01 2.35
N SER A 240 25.76 -5.77 1.24
CA SER A 240 26.71 -6.86 0.98
C SER A 240 28.12 -6.39 0.59
N GLU A 241 28.27 -5.13 0.22
CA GLU A 241 29.55 -4.52 -0.20
C GLU A 241 30.19 -3.69 0.92
N VAL A 242 29.48 -3.47 2.03
CA VAL A 242 29.99 -2.74 3.18
C VAL A 242 30.96 -3.63 3.98
N SER A 243 32.22 -3.24 4.03
CA SER A 243 33.18 -3.87 4.92
C SER A 243 32.97 -3.42 6.36
N GLY A 244 32.61 -4.35 7.26
CA GLY A 244 32.39 -4.10 8.67
C GLY A 244 30.94 -3.86 9.04
N ASP A 245 30.70 -2.98 10.02
CA ASP A 245 29.37 -2.74 10.57
C ASP A 245 28.57 -1.75 9.71
N LEU A 246 27.45 -2.21 9.15
CA LEU A 246 26.54 -1.40 8.34
C LEU A 246 25.99 -0.18 9.11
N VAL A 247 25.68 -0.35 10.41
CA VAL A 247 25.19 0.76 11.25
C VAL A 247 26.25 1.85 11.34
N ALA A 248 27.50 1.48 11.64
CA ALA A 248 28.60 2.43 11.73
C ALA A 248 28.84 3.13 10.39
N HIS A 249 28.76 2.41 9.27
CA HIS A 249 28.88 2.97 7.93
C HIS A 249 27.80 4.03 7.65
N LEU A 250 26.54 3.70 7.91
CA LEU A 250 25.41 4.62 7.68
C LEU A 250 25.46 5.84 8.60
N VAL A 251 25.86 5.66 9.88
CA VAL A 251 26.06 6.76 10.82
C VAL A 251 27.17 7.71 10.34
N ALA A 252 28.27 7.18 9.82
CA ALA A 252 29.36 7.99 9.26
C ALA A 252 28.91 8.74 7.99
N LEU A 253 28.22 8.05 7.06
CA LEU A 253 27.71 8.62 5.82
C LEU A 253 26.72 9.77 6.08
N THR A 254 25.88 9.64 7.11
CA THR A 254 24.89 10.64 7.52
C THR A 254 25.41 11.60 8.59
N LYS A 255 26.74 11.64 8.81
CA LYS A 255 27.43 12.58 9.72
C LYS A 255 26.84 12.59 11.15
N GLY A 256 26.71 11.40 11.74
CA GLY A 256 26.21 11.21 13.11
C GLY A 256 24.88 10.48 13.24
N GLY A 257 24.30 10.05 12.14
CA GLY A 257 23.04 9.34 12.06
C GLY A 257 21.99 10.11 11.26
N ALA A 258 21.02 9.38 10.72
CA ALA A 258 19.93 9.97 9.95
C ALA A 258 18.86 10.58 10.87
N ASP A 259 18.29 11.72 10.47
CA ASP A 259 17.17 12.33 11.18
C ASP A 259 15.94 11.42 11.10
N TYR A 260 15.73 10.78 9.94
CA TYR A 260 14.66 9.82 9.70
C TYR A 260 15.18 8.56 9.00
N THR A 261 14.68 7.40 9.41
CA THR A 261 14.91 6.14 8.70
C THR A 261 13.61 5.45 8.39
N PHE A 262 13.54 4.75 7.25
CA PHE A 262 12.31 4.09 6.78
C PHE A 262 12.62 2.64 6.45
N ASP A 263 11.90 1.70 7.09
CA ASP A 263 11.93 0.30 6.69
C ASP A 263 10.78 -0.01 5.73
N ALA A 264 11.11 -0.37 4.50
CA ALA A 264 10.18 -0.86 3.48
C ALA A 264 10.44 -2.33 3.11
N THR A 265 11.14 -3.09 3.96
CA THR A 265 11.53 -4.47 3.71
C THR A 265 10.68 -5.50 4.45
N GLY A 266 10.10 -5.15 5.61
CA GLY A 266 9.44 -6.09 6.50
C GLY A 266 10.38 -7.04 7.26
N ASN A 267 11.71 -6.82 7.17
CA ASN A 267 12.69 -7.65 7.86
C ASN A 267 13.02 -7.08 9.24
N VAL A 268 12.76 -7.83 10.30
CA VAL A 268 12.97 -7.39 11.69
C VAL A 268 14.42 -7.02 12.02
N LYS A 269 15.40 -7.64 11.33
CA LYS A 269 16.81 -7.27 11.49
C LYS A 269 17.11 -5.93 10.83
N VAL A 270 16.51 -5.65 9.68
CA VAL A 270 16.60 -4.37 8.99
C VAL A 270 15.91 -3.27 9.80
N MET A 271 14.75 -3.53 10.39
CA MET A 271 14.06 -2.60 11.29
C MET A 271 14.96 -2.18 12.46
N ARG A 272 15.72 -3.13 13.04
CA ARG A 272 16.70 -2.83 14.07
C ARG A 272 17.85 -1.97 13.55
N THR A 273 18.42 -2.31 12.39
CA THR A 273 19.48 -1.53 11.74
C THR A 273 19.01 -0.11 11.46
N ALA A 274 17.78 0.06 10.98
CA ALA A 274 17.16 1.35 10.71
C ALA A 274 17.07 2.22 11.97
N LEU A 275 16.65 1.65 13.12
CA LEU A 275 16.68 2.38 14.39
C LEU A 275 18.11 2.75 14.82
N GLU A 276 19.02 1.79 14.75
CA GLU A 276 20.37 1.97 15.31
C GLU A 276 21.21 2.95 14.48
N CYS A 277 20.94 3.13 13.18
CA CYS A 277 21.59 4.14 12.35
C CYS A 277 20.91 5.52 12.37
N ALA A 278 19.75 5.66 13.01
CA ALA A 278 19.12 6.94 13.24
C ALA A 278 19.93 7.81 14.22
N HIS A 279 19.77 9.12 14.15
CA HIS A 279 20.52 10.07 14.97
C HIS A 279 20.23 9.88 16.46
N LYS A 280 21.29 9.77 17.25
CA LYS A 280 21.17 9.75 18.69
C LYS A 280 20.69 11.12 19.16
N GLY A 281 19.61 11.14 19.92
CA GLY A 281 19.02 12.37 20.47
C GLY A 281 17.63 12.66 19.90
N TRP A 282 17.40 12.48 18.56
CA TRP A 282 16.09 12.81 17.95
C TRP A 282 15.71 11.91 16.77
N GLY A 283 16.56 10.97 16.34
CA GLY A 283 16.30 10.19 15.14
C GLY A 283 15.03 9.35 15.27
N GLU A 284 14.18 9.38 14.23
CA GLU A 284 12.94 8.63 14.16
C GLU A 284 13.02 7.54 13.09
N SER A 285 12.71 6.30 13.47
CA SER A 285 12.70 5.14 12.57
C SER A 285 11.26 4.70 12.30
N ILE A 286 10.85 4.78 11.04
CA ILE A 286 9.49 4.47 10.59
C ILE A 286 9.43 3.05 10.04
N ILE A 287 8.61 2.20 10.64
CA ILE A 287 8.33 0.84 10.19
C ILE A 287 7.13 0.88 9.24
N ILE A 288 7.33 0.46 8.00
CA ILE A 288 6.31 0.38 6.95
C ILE A 288 6.13 -1.07 6.50
N GLY A 289 7.24 -1.80 6.36
CA GLY A 289 7.24 -3.18 5.88
C GLY A 289 6.48 -4.11 6.82
N VAL A 290 5.71 -5.05 6.25
CA VAL A 290 4.96 -6.07 7.00
C VAL A 290 5.88 -7.26 7.25
N ALA A 291 6.13 -7.57 8.51
CA ALA A 291 6.88 -8.75 8.94
C ALA A 291 5.97 -10.00 8.98
N PRO A 292 6.54 -11.21 8.89
CA PRO A 292 5.76 -12.44 9.08
C PRO A 292 5.06 -12.48 10.44
N ALA A 293 3.90 -13.15 10.50
CA ALA A 293 3.15 -13.31 11.74
C ALA A 293 4.01 -13.93 12.86
N GLY A 294 3.94 -13.35 14.06
CA GLY A 294 4.72 -13.78 15.21
C GLY A 294 6.17 -13.30 15.24
N ALA A 295 6.64 -12.58 14.21
CA ALA A 295 7.97 -11.97 14.23
C ALA A 295 8.00 -10.78 15.21
N GLU A 296 9.07 -10.69 15.99
CA GLU A 296 9.29 -9.62 16.98
C GLU A 296 10.50 -8.77 16.64
N ILE A 297 10.41 -7.46 16.89
CA ILE A 297 11.54 -6.56 16.81
C ILE A 297 12.20 -6.43 18.19
N SER A 298 13.53 -6.33 18.22
CA SER A 298 14.27 -6.13 19.46
C SER A 298 15.42 -5.18 19.30
N THR A 299 15.68 -4.39 20.33
CA THR A 299 16.86 -3.53 20.42
C THR A 299 17.31 -3.38 21.87
N ARG A 300 18.51 -2.86 22.07
CA ARG A 300 18.98 -2.52 23.41
C ARG A 300 18.23 -1.29 23.93
N PRO A 301 17.65 -1.31 25.14
CA PRO A 301 16.86 -0.21 25.69
C PRO A 301 17.56 1.16 25.62
N PHE A 302 18.89 1.16 25.73
CA PHE A 302 19.69 2.40 25.68
C PHE A 302 19.60 3.13 24.32
N GLN A 303 19.24 2.45 23.25
CA GLN A 303 18.97 3.10 21.95
C GLN A 303 17.79 4.06 22.06
N LEU A 304 16.74 3.65 22.77
CA LEU A 304 15.53 4.47 22.99
C LEU A 304 15.75 5.52 24.08
N VAL A 305 16.41 5.15 25.19
CA VAL A 305 16.75 6.09 26.28
C VAL A 305 17.55 7.29 25.77
N THR A 306 18.37 7.09 24.73
CA THR A 306 19.20 8.15 24.15
C THR A 306 18.51 8.93 23.03
N GLY A 307 17.17 8.86 22.94
CA GLY A 307 16.33 9.75 22.13
C GLY A 307 15.94 9.25 20.76
N ARG A 308 16.33 8.03 20.37
CA ARG A 308 15.77 7.40 19.17
C ARG A 308 14.34 6.93 19.41
N SER A 309 13.52 6.90 18.38
CA SER A 309 12.16 6.35 18.46
C SER A 309 11.86 5.40 17.31
N TRP A 310 11.09 4.34 17.61
CA TRP A 310 10.39 3.55 16.60
C TRP A 310 8.95 4.02 16.49
N ARG A 311 8.49 4.13 15.26
CA ARG A 311 7.10 4.46 14.96
C ARG A 311 6.61 3.64 13.77
N GLY A 312 5.45 3.01 13.91
CA GLY A 312 4.79 2.33 12.81
C GLY A 312 3.93 3.29 11.99
N THR A 313 3.64 2.91 10.75
CA THR A 313 2.68 3.59 9.90
C THR A 313 1.87 2.59 9.10
N ALA A 314 0.56 2.73 9.09
CA ALA A 314 -0.34 2.01 8.20
C ALA A 314 -0.89 2.97 7.16
N PHE A 315 -0.85 2.59 5.87
CA PHE A 315 -1.28 3.43 4.76
C PHE A 315 -0.59 4.82 4.74
N GLY A 316 0.66 4.88 5.24
CA GLY A 316 1.39 6.15 5.34
C GLY A 316 0.75 7.19 6.26
N GLY A 317 -0.10 6.79 7.21
CA GLY A 317 -0.86 7.73 8.03
C GLY A 317 -1.91 8.55 7.26
N ALA A 318 -2.20 8.18 6.02
CA ALA A 318 -3.10 8.92 5.14
C ALA A 318 -4.58 8.65 5.47
N ARG A 319 -5.40 9.68 5.38
CA ARG A 319 -6.86 9.60 5.37
C ARG A 319 -7.31 9.42 3.93
N GLY A 320 -7.76 8.21 3.59
CA GLY A 320 -7.90 7.79 2.20
C GLY A 320 -8.76 8.70 1.34
N ARG A 321 -9.97 9.05 1.79
CA ARG A 321 -10.88 9.93 1.04
C ARG A 321 -10.40 11.38 0.97
N THR A 322 -9.49 11.77 1.87
CA THR A 322 -8.94 13.13 1.94
C THR A 322 -7.61 13.25 1.20
N ASP A 323 -6.71 12.29 1.35
CA ASP A 323 -5.33 12.41 0.88
C ASP A 323 -5.07 11.73 -0.47
N VAL A 324 -5.75 10.62 -0.77
CA VAL A 324 -5.60 9.94 -2.07
C VAL A 324 -5.91 10.85 -3.25
N PRO A 325 -7.00 11.66 -3.26
CA PRO A 325 -7.24 12.60 -4.35
C PRO A 325 -6.12 13.63 -4.53
N LYS A 326 -5.52 14.12 -3.43
CA LYS A 326 -4.38 15.05 -3.49
C LYS A 326 -3.14 14.40 -4.12
N ILE A 327 -2.88 13.13 -3.80
CA ILE A 327 -1.75 12.39 -4.38
C ILE A 327 -1.99 12.13 -5.87
N VAL A 328 -3.24 11.87 -6.28
CA VAL A 328 -3.61 11.83 -7.70
C VAL A 328 -3.32 13.18 -8.38
N ASP A 329 -3.68 14.30 -7.76
CA ASP A 329 -3.36 15.62 -8.29
C ASP A 329 -1.85 15.85 -8.38
N TRP A 330 -1.06 15.43 -7.38
CA TRP A 330 0.40 15.54 -7.47
C TRP A 330 1.00 14.73 -8.62
N TYR A 331 0.45 13.56 -8.91
CA TYR A 331 0.85 12.77 -10.07
C TYR A 331 0.49 13.50 -11.37
N MET A 332 -0.75 13.99 -11.50
CA MET A 332 -1.20 14.71 -12.69
C MET A 332 -0.49 16.04 -12.91
N ASP A 333 -0.02 16.68 -11.84
CA ASP A 333 0.80 17.89 -11.86
C ASP A 333 2.30 17.62 -12.11
N GLY A 334 2.71 16.34 -12.22
CA GLY A 334 4.11 15.95 -12.43
C GLY A 334 5.02 16.15 -11.20
N LYS A 335 4.45 16.29 -10.00
CA LYS A 335 5.21 16.40 -8.75
C LYS A 335 5.77 15.04 -8.29
N ILE A 336 5.08 13.96 -8.63
CA ILE A 336 5.50 12.58 -8.44
C ILE A 336 5.37 11.80 -9.75
N GLU A 337 6.10 10.71 -9.86
CA GLU A 337 6.11 9.86 -11.04
C GLU A 337 5.62 8.45 -10.66
N ILE A 338 4.70 7.91 -11.44
CA ILE A 338 4.17 6.54 -11.26
C ILE A 338 4.51 5.66 -12.45
N ASP A 339 4.47 6.22 -13.67
CA ASP A 339 4.65 5.48 -14.93
C ASP A 339 5.90 4.58 -14.94
N PRO A 340 7.10 5.03 -14.49
CA PRO A 340 8.29 4.19 -14.52
C PRO A 340 8.22 2.97 -13.59
N MET A 341 7.37 3.01 -12.56
CA MET A 341 7.21 1.90 -11.63
C MET A 341 6.32 0.80 -12.18
N ILE A 342 5.44 1.09 -13.13
CA ILE A 342 4.57 0.09 -13.76
C ILE A 342 5.36 -0.61 -14.86
N THR A 343 5.98 -1.72 -14.49
CA THR A 343 6.87 -2.47 -15.38
C THR A 343 6.15 -3.48 -16.25
N HIS A 344 4.94 -3.90 -15.86
CA HIS A 344 4.14 -4.88 -16.59
C HIS A 344 2.66 -4.50 -16.58
N VAL A 345 2.04 -4.55 -17.77
CA VAL A 345 0.60 -4.41 -17.94
C VAL A 345 0.06 -5.74 -18.46
N LEU A 346 -0.89 -6.31 -17.74
CA LEU A 346 -1.40 -7.67 -17.92
C LEU A 346 -2.91 -7.65 -18.17
N LYS A 347 -3.45 -8.75 -18.67
CA LYS A 347 -4.88 -9.06 -18.63
C LYS A 347 -5.20 -9.89 -17.38
N LEU A 348 -6.48 -9.99 -17.03
CA LEU A 348 -6.91 -10.80 -15.88
C LEU A 348 -6.46 -12.26 -15.98
N GLU A 349 -6.44 -12.81 -17.19
CA GLU A 349 -6.00 -14.19 -17.47
C GLU A 349 -4.54 -14.43 -17.08
N ASP A 350 -3.72 -13.39 -17.13
CA ASP A 350 -2.28 -13.46 -16.87
C ASP A 350 -1.92 -13.14 -15.41
N ILE A 351 -2.91 -12.99 -14.51
CA ILE A 351 -2.70 -12.52 -13.14
C ILE A 351 -1.71 -13.40 -12.34
N ASN A 352 -1.76 -14.73 -12.52
CA ASN A 352 -0.83 -15.64 -11.88
C ASN A 352 0.62 -15.43 -12.36
N HIS A 353 0.81 -15.18 -13.66
CA HIS A 353 2.12 -14.81 -14.21
C HIS A 353 2.62 -13.48 -13.60
N GLY A 354 1.73 -12.54 -13.28
CA GLY A 354 2.09 -11.32 -12.57
C GLY A 354 2.70 -11.59 -11.18
N PHE A 355 2.20 -12.58 -10.44
CA PHE A 355 2.79 -13.02 -9.17
C PHE A 355 4.14 -13.73 -9.39
N ASP A 356 4.30 -14.54 -10.45
CA ASP A 356 5.58 -15.15 -10.79
C ASP A 356 6.66 -14.08 -11.06
N LEU A 357 6.34 -13.04 -11.82
CA LEU A 357 7.24 -11.90 -12.08
C LEU A 357 7.62 -11.15 -10.78
N MET A 358 6.71 -11.09 -9.82
CA MET A 358 6.96 -10.50 -8.50
C MET A 358 7.97 -11.36 -7.70
N HIS A 359 7.79 -12.69 -7.65
CA HIS A 359 8.68 -13.62 -6.98
C HIS A 359 10.09 -13.61 -7.58
N GLU A 360 10.18 -13.51 -8.90
CA GLU A 360 11.45 -13.43 -9.62
C GLU A 360 12.15 -12.07 -9.48
N GLY A 361 11.53 -11.10 -8.82
CA GLY A 361 12.06 -9.73 -8.67
C GLY A 361 12.12 -8.93 -9.97
N LYS A 362 11.46 -9.41 -11.02
CA LYS A 362 11.41 -8.79 -12.36
C LYS A 362 10.39 -7.64 -12.45
N SER A 363 9.41 -7.62 -11.57
CA SER A 363 8.40 -6.57 -11.49
C SER A 363 8.68 -5.61 -10.33
N ILE A 364 8.53 -4.31 -10.57
CA ILE A 364 8.35 -3.32 -9.49
C ILE A 364 6.85 -3.25 -9.17
N ARG A 365 6.04 -3.06 -10.22
CA ARG A 365 4.58 -3.15 -10.14
C ARG A 365 4.02 -3.75 -11.44
N ALA A 366 3.23 -4.80 -11.30
CA ALA A 366 2.39 -5.33 -12.36
C ALA A 366 0.96 -4.81 -12.18
N VAL A 367 0.30 -4.44 -13.27
CA VAL A 367 -1.07 -3.92 -13.28
C VAL A 367 -1.91 -4.74 -14.26
N VAL A 368 -3.06 -5.20 -13.80
CA VAL A 368 -4.10 -5.80 -14.66
C VAL A 368 -5.03 -4.71 -15.15
N VAL A 369 -5.32 -4.70 -16.45
CA VAL A 369 -6.29 -3.81 -17.10
C VAL A 369 -7.47 -4.63 -17.59
N PHE A 370 -8.69 -4.18 -17.32
CA PHE A 370 -9.95 -4.85 -17.67
C PHE A 370 -10.58 -4.31 -18.94
#